data_e8d4de613e4f024b7d0c1ee31425316c
#
_entry.id   e8d4de613e4f024b7d0c1ee31425316c
#
_cell.length_a   1.000
_cell.length_b   1.000
_cell.length_c   1.000
_cell.angle_alpha   90.00
_cell.angle_beta   90.00
_cell.angle_gamma   90.00
#
_symmetry.space_group_name_H-M   'P 1'
#
loop_
_entity.id
_entity.type
_entity.pdbx_description
1 polymer ?
#
loop_
_entity_poly.entity_id
_entity_poly.type
_entity_poly.pdbx_seq_one_letter_code
_entity_poly.pdbx_strand_id
1 'polypeptide(L)'
;ASALMKNFNISAEEAYGLIATGAQNGADKNGDLLDTLNEYSAQFAALGLSADQFMGSLVEGADAGLFSIDKVADAVKEFNIRAKDGSDSSAEAFKGLGLNSDKMFAAFAAGGETAQAAFFDTVEALNKLEDPLKRNEIGVALFGSQFEDLEAGILPVLGDIETAAYDGAAALQQINDV
;
A
#
# COMPACT_ATOMS: atom_id res chain seq x y z
N ALA A 1 -8.33 1.19 15.58
CA ALA A 1 -8.55 2.66 15.54
C ALA A 1 -7.33 3.44 15.99
N SER A 2 -6.74 3.17 17.18
CA SER A 2 -5.63 3.97 17.74
C SER A 2 -4.41 4.09 16.84
N ALA A 3 -4.04 3.03 16.11
CA ALA A 3 -2.92 3.07 15.16
C ALA A 3 -3.21 3.99 13.97
N LEU A 4 -4.42 3.96 13.42
CA LEU A 4 -4.85 4.86 12.36
C LEU A 4 -4.81 6.32 12.81
N MET A 5 -5.42 6.62 13.97
CA MET A 5 -5.42 7.97 14.55
C MET A 5 -4.00 8.52 14.73
N LYS A 6 -3.10 7.69 15.28
CA LYS A 6 -1.72 8.09 15.57
C LYS A 6 -0.88 8.30 14.31
N ASN A 7 -0.96 7.35 13.37
CA ASN A 7 -0.05 7.33 12.22
C ASN A 7 -0.50 8.27 11.09
N PHE A 8 -1.80 8.47 10.94
CA PHE A 8 -2.37 9.34 9.90
C PHE A 8 -2.90 10.66 10.42
N ASN A 9 -2.84 10.90 11.74
CA ASN A 9 -3.33 12.13 12.39
C ASN A 9 -4.82 12.41 12.07
N ILE A 10 -5.64 11.38 12.06
CA ILE A 10 -7.08 11.46 11.85
C ILE A 10 -7.86 11.37 13.16
N SER A 11 -9.11 11.81 13.16
CA SER A 11 -10.01 11.75 14.31
C SER A 11 -10.44 10.31 14.64
N ALA A 12 -10.98 10.10 15.83
CA ALA A 12 -11.58 8.81 16.19
C ALA A 12 -12.76 8.47 15.29
N GLU A 13 -13.56 9.46 14.93
CA GLU A 13 -14.71 9.33 14.05
C GLU A 13 -14.29 8.82 12.66
N GLU A 14 -13.30 9.47 12.04
CA GLU A 14 -12.74 9.01 10.77
C GLU A 14 -12.15 7.61 10.86
N ALA A 15 -11.39 7.30 11.91
CA ALA A 15 -10.78 5.98 12.08
C ALA A 15 -11.83 4.85 12.20
N TYR A 16 -12.90 5.07 12.98
CA TYR A 16 -13.98 4.09 13.10
C TYR A 16 -14.81 3.99 11.82
N GLY A 17 -15.02 5.11 11.12
CA GLY A 17 -15.69 5.12 9.82
C GLY A 17 -14.96 4.29 8.79
N LEU A 18 -13.63 4.47 8.68
CA LEU A 18 -12.80 3.67 7.79
C LEU A 18 -12.84 2.17 8.12
N ILE A 19 -12.77 1.81 9.40
CA ILE A 19 -12.86 0.40 9.84
C ILE A 19 -14.21 -0.19 9.45
N ALA A 20 -15.30 0.52 9.71
CA ALA A 20 -16.63 0.06 9.38
C ALA A 20 -16.82 -0.10 7.86
N THR A 21 -16.35 0.87 7.08
CA THR A 21 -16.40 0.81 5.61
C THR A 21 -15.57 -0.33 5.07
N GLY A 22 -14.33 -0.51 5.55
CA GLY A 22 -13.47 -1.60 5.13
C GLY A 22 -14.11 -2.97 5.41
N ALA A 23 -14.67 -3.16 6.60
CA ALA A 23 -15.37 -4.39 6.96
C ALA A 23 -16.61 -4.66 6.08
N GLN A 24 -17.42 -3.63 5.80
CA GLN A 24 -18.60 -3.72 4.94
C GLN A 24 -18.23 -4.06 3.49
N ASN A 25 -17.09 -3.58 3.01
CA ASN A 25 -16.58 -3.84 1.67
C ASN A 25 -15.63 -5.06 1.60
N GLY A 26 -15.67 -5.93 2.58
CA GLY A 26 -15.06 -7.25 2.51
C GLY A 26 -13.62 -7.34 2.98
N ALA A 27 -13.00 -6.27 3.45
CA ALA A 27 -11.63 -6.32 3.97
C ALA A 27 -11.49 -7.15 5.27
N ASP A 28 -12.61 -7.48 5.94
CA ASP A 28 -12.61 -8.29 7.18
C ASP A 28 -13.14 -9.73 6.98
N LYS A 29 -13.14 -10.23 5.75
CA LYS A 29 -13.62 -11.60 5.45
C LYS A 29 -12.91 -12.68 6.25
N ASN A 30 -11.64 -12.47 6.57
CA ASN A 30 -10.81 -13.42 7.32
C ASN A 30 -10.72 -13.09 8.82
N GLY A 31 -11.31 -11.96 9.27
CA GLY A 31 -11.22 -11.49 10.65
C GLY A 31 -9.87 -10.89 11.04
N ASP A 32 -9.06 -10.46 10.06
CA ASP A 32 -7.69 -9.97 10.23
C ASP A 32 -7.55 -8.45 10.03
N LEU A 33 -8.63 -7.75 9.68
CA LEU A 33 -8.58 -6.30 9.38
C LEU A 33 -7.96 -5.47 10.51
N LEU A 34 -8.39 -5.68 11.75
CA LEU A 34 -7.91 -4.85 12.87
C LEU A 34 -6.43 -5.08 13.17
N ASP A 35 -5.96 -6.32 13.03
CA ASP A 35 -4.55 -6.68 13.22
C ASP A 35 -3.71 -6.08 12.10
N THR A 36 -4.14 -6.21 10.85
CA THR A 36 -3.52 -5.61 9.67
C THR A 36 -3.40 -4.09 9.80
N LEU A 37 -4.48 -3.40 10.19
CA LEU A 37 -4.46 -1.96 10.41
C LEU A 37 -3.50 -1.54 11.52
N ASN A 38 -3.40 -2.34 12.59
CA ASN A 38 -2.50 -2.06 13.70
C ASN A 38 -1.03 -2.26 13.31
N GLU A 39 -0.72 -3.30 12.56
CA GLU A 39 0.65 -3.68 12.20
C GLU A 39 1.23 -2.78 11.11
N TYR A 40 0.46 -2.48 10.07
CA TYR A 40 1.00 -1.87 8.85
C TYR A 40 0.75 -0.38 8.69
N SER A 41 -0.13 0.26 9.49
CA SER A 41 -0.46 1.68 9.33
C SER A 41 0.75 2.62 9.32
N ALA A 42 1.77 2.33 10.14
CA ALA A 42 3.00 3.13 10.18
C ALA A 42 3.79 3.06 8.85
N GLN A 43 3.74 1.93 8.16
CA GLN A 43 4.47 1.73 6.90
C GLN A 43 3.82 2.50 5.75
N PHE A 44 2.48 2.48 5.68
CA PHE A 44 1.73 3.28 4.71
C PHE A 44 1.92 4.78 4.94
N ALA A 45 1.82 5.23 6.19
CA ALA A 45 2.07 6.63 6.55
C ALA A 45 3.50 7.09 6.20
N ALA A 46 4.50 6.23 6.39
CA ALA A 46 5.90 6.52 6.04
C ALA A 46 6.14 6.68 4.54
N LEU A 47 5.29 6.10 3.70
CA LEU A 47 5.26 6.29 2.25
C LEU A 47 4.44 7.52 1.83
N GLY A 48 3.89 8.28 2.79
CA GLY A 48 3.04 9.43 2.50
C GLY A 48 1.62 9.08 2.05
N LEU A 49 1.24 7.81 2.13
CA LEU A 49 -0.11 7.36 1.81
C LEU A 49 -1.09 7.77 2.90
N SER A 50 -2.35 8.04 2.54
CA SER A 50 -3.40 8.38 3.49
C SER A 50 -4.04 7.13 4.13
N ALA A 51 -4.82 7.34 5.20
CA ALA A 51 -5.60 6.26 5.81
C ALA A 51 -6.65 5.69 4.85
N ASP A 52 -7.25 6.54 4.01
CA ASP A 52 -8.19 6.14 2.96
C ASP A 52 -7.51 5.26 1.90
N GLN A 53 -6.33 5.66 1.44
CA GLN A 53 -5.52 4.87 0.51
C GLN A 53 -5.11 3.54 1.10
N PHE A 54 -4.74 3.50 2.39
CA PHE A 54 -4.45 2.25 3.08
C PHE A 54 -5.68 1.34 3.11
N MET A 55 -6.81 1.83 3.58
CA MET A 55 -8.06 1.05 3.60
C MET A 55 -8.48 0.60 2.19
N GLY A 56 -8.38 1.51 1.21
CA GLY A 56 -8.68 1.21 -0.19
C GLY A 56 -7.86 0.04 -0.72
N SER A 57 -6.56 0.00 -0.46
CA SER A 57 -5.69 -1.10 -0.88
C SER A 57 -6.11 -2.46 -0.30
N LEU A 58 -6.61 -2.48 0.95
CA LEU A 58 -7.08 -3.69 1.59
C LEU A 58 -8.41 -4.18 0.98
N VAL A 59 -9.33 -3.26 0.70
CA VAL A 59 -10.60 -3.57 0.04
C VAL A 59 -10.37 -4.07 -1.38
N GLU A 60 -9.58 -3.36 -2.18
CA GLU A 60 -9.22 -3.78 -3.55
C GLU A 60 -8.52 -5.14 -3.55
N GLY A 61 -7.62 -5.39 -2.59
CA GLY A 61 -6.99 -6.69 -2.43
C GLY A 61 -7.99 -7.81 -2.14
N ALA A 62 -8.98 -7.53 -1.28
CA ALA A 62 -10.05 -8.48 -0.97
C ALA A 62 -10.96 -8.75 -2.18
N ASP A 63 -11.29 -7.73 -2.97
CA ASP A 63 -12.12 -7.82 -4.17
C ASP A 63 -11.40 -8.50 -5.33
N ALA A 64 -10.10 -8.28 -5.47
CA ALA A 64 -9.25 -8.99 -6.43
C ALA A 64 -9.10 -10.49 -6.10
N GLY A 65 -9.65 -10.94 -4.97
CA GLY A 65 -9.56 -12.33 -4.53
C GLY A 65 -8.16 -12.73 -4.07
N LEU A 66 -7.33 -11.78 -3.71
CA LEU A 66 -6.05 -12.06 -3.08
C LEU A 66 -6.28 -12.78 -1.76
N PHE A 67 -5.50 -13.80 -1.49
CA PHE A 67 -5.75 -14.78 -0.41
C PHE A 67 -5.88 -14.14 0.98
N SER A 68 -5.18 -13.01 1.22
CA SER A 68 -5.19 -12.29 2.49
C SER A 68 -4.83 -10.82 2.27
N ILE A 69 -5.55 -9.92 2.93
CA ILE A 69 -5.25 -8.48 2.95
C ILE A 69 -3.88 -8.20 3.60
N ASP A 70 -3.49 -9.04 4.56
CA ASP A 70 -2.20 -9.01 5.23
C ASP A 70 -1.04 -9.08 4.23
N LYS A 71 -1.13 -9.94 3.21
CA LYS A 71 -0.10 -10.05 2.16
C LYS A 71 0.06 -8.77 1.34
N VAL A 72 -1.03 -8.06 1.06
CA VAL A 72 -0.97 -6.76 0.36
C VAL A 72 -0.26 -5.74 1.24
N ALA A 73 -0.64 -5.67 2.51
CA ALA A 73 -0.04 -4.76 3.47
C ALA A 73 1.44 -5.07 3.72
N ASP A 74 1.82 -6.34 3.81
CA ASP A 74 3.21 -6.77 3.97
C ASP A 74 4.08 -6.47 2.74
N ALA A 75 3.53 -6.59 1.52
CA ALA A 75 4.23 -6.17 0.31
C ALA A 75 4.59 -4.67 0.33
N VAL A 76 3.66 -3.83 0.77
CA VAL A 76 3.91 -2.38 0.94
C VAL A 76 4.92 -2.10 2.05
N LYS A 77 4.87 -2.83 3.16
CA LYS A 77 5.87 -2.75 4.24
C LYS A 77 7.26 -3.12 3.72
N GLU A 78 7.40 -4.26 3.03
CA GLU A 78 8.67 -4.70 2.44
C GLU A 78 9.21 -3.64 1.47
N PHE A 79 8.33 -3.07 0.64
CA PHE A 79 8.71 -1.97 -0.24
C PHE A 79 9.27 -0.78 0.55
N ASN A 80 8.58 -0.32 1.60
CA ASN A 80 9.03 0.81 2.40
C ASN A 80 10.41 0.57 3.04
N ILE A 81 10.71 -0.67 3.44
CA ILE A 81 12.02 -1.05 3.99
C ILE A 81 13.09 -1.02 2.89
N ARG A 82 12.85 -1.71 1.77
CA ARG A 82 13.82 -1.88 0.68
C ARG A 82 14.07 -0.58 -0.08
N ALA A 83 13.05 0.25 -0.25
CA ALA A 83 13.19 1.56 -0.87
C ALA A 83 14.09 2.55 -0.10
N LYS A 84 14.49 2.21 1.13
CA LYS A 84 15.33 3.01 2.02
C LYS A 84 16.63 2.33 2.43
N ASP A 85 16.84 1.06 2.07
CA ASP A 85 17.96 0.26 2.57
C ASP A 85 19.31 0.60 1.91
N GLY A 86 19.27 1.29 0.75
CA GLY A 86 20.47 1.65 -0.01
C GLY A 86 21.25 0.45 -0.56
N SER A 87 20.63 -0.73 -0.60
CA SER A 87 21.27 -1.94 -1.10
C SER A 87 21.49 -1.91 -2.61
N ASP A 88 22.48 -2.66 -3.08
CA ASP A 88 22.74 -2.82 -4.52
C ASP A 88 21.52 -3.45 -5.21
N SER A 89 20.83 -4.40 -4.57
CA SER A 89 19.63 -5.04 -5.11
C SER A 89 18.52 -4.03 -5.36
N SER A 90 18.21 -3.18 -4.38
CA SER A 90 17.18 -2.13 -4.53
C SER A 90 17.61 -1.08 -5.58
N ALA A 91 18.90 -0.71 -5.61
CA ALA A 91 19.42 0.22 -6.60
C ALA A 91 19.32 -0.33 -8.04
N GLU A 92 19.65 -1.60 -8.24
CA GLU A 92 19.53 -2.28 -9.54
C GLU A 92 18.08 -2.42 -9.96
N ALA A 93 17.17 -2.69 -9.02
CA ALA A 93 15.74 -2.76 -9.28
C ALA A 93 15.19 -1.41 -9.79
N PHE A 94 15.50 -0.30 -9.12
CA PHE A 94 15.10 1.04 -9.61
C PHE A 94 15.70 1.36 -10.99
N LYS A 95 16.98 1.07 -11.21
CA LYS A 95 17.61 1.24 -12.53
C LYS A 95 16.94 0.37 -13.60
N GLY A 96 16.57 -0.85 -13.25
CA GLY A 96 15.84 -1.76 -14.13
C GLY A 96 14.47 -1.23 -14.57
N LEU A 97 13.85 -0.37 -13.75
CA LEU A 97 12.64 0.39 -14.07
C LEU A 97 12.90 1.68 -14.86
N GLY A 98 14.16 2.02 -15.11
CA GLY A 98 14.54 3.31 -15.73
C GLY A 98 14.52 4.49 -14.76
N LEU A 99 14.44 4.23 -13.46
CA LEU A 99 14.43 5.25 -12.42
C LEU A 99 15.86 5.50 -11.88
N ASN A 100 16.11 6.73 -11.43
CA ASN A 100 17.39 7.06 -10.79
C ASN A 100 17.38 6.61 -9.32
N SER A 101 18.17 5.60 -8.98
CA SER A 101 18.18 4.99 -7.65
C SER A 101 18.48 5.98 -6.52
N ASP A 102 19.45 6.90 -6.70
CA ASP A 102 19.81 7.87 -5.66
C ASP A 102 18.66 8.85 -5.39
N LYS A 103 17.94 9.28 -6.44
CA LYS A 103 16.76 10.13 -6.32
C LYS A 103 15.63 9.38 -5.62
N MET A 104 15.42 8.11 -5.94
CA MET A 104 14.39 7.28 -5.32
C MET A 104 14.69 7.09 -3.82
N PHE A 105 15.89 6.72 -3.45
CA PHE A 105 16.28 6.61 -2.04
C PHE A 105 16.11 7.93 -1.29
N ALA A 106 16.51 9.06 -1.88
CA ALA A 106 16.33 10.37 -1.27
C ALA A 106 14.85 10.73 -1.10
N ALA A 107 14.00 10.42 -2.08
CA ALA A 107 12.56 10.67 -2.03
C ALA A 107 11.90 9.86 -0.91
N PHE A 108 12.20 8.57 -0.80
CA PHE A 108 11.65 7.73 0.26
C PHE A 108 12.18 8.10 1.66
N ALA A 109 13.44 8.54 1.75
CA ALA A 109 13.98 9.06 3.01
C ALA A 109 13.31 10.38 3.45
N ALA A 110 12.91 11.22 2.50
CA ALA A 110 12.21 12.47 2.78
C ALA A 110 10.78 12.24 3.32
N GLY A 111 10.12 11.17 2.90
CA GLY A 111 8.74 10.88 3.30
C GLY A 111 7.69 11.81 2.66
N GLY A 112 6.46 11.76 3.17
CA GLY A 112 5.36 12.63 2.74
C GLY A 112 5.03 12.53 1.25
N GLU A 113 4.58 13.63 0.66
CA GLU A 113 4.18 13.71 -0.76
C GLU A 113 5.28 13.29 -1.73
N THR A 114 6.55 13.54 -1.39
CA THR A 114 7.69 13.14 -2.22
C THR A 114 7.85 11.62 -2.26
N ALA A 115 7.69 10.94 -1.12
CA ALA A 115 7.73 9.49 -1.06
C ALA A 115 6.50 8.87 -1.76
N GLN A 116 5.33 9.48 -1.60
CA GLN A 116 4.11 9.05 -2.27
C GLN A 116 4.26 9.10 -3.79
N ALA A 117 4.72 10.22 -4.34
CA ALA A 117 4.97 10.35 -5.79
C ALA A 117 5.96 9.30 -6.29
N ALA A 118 7.08 9.10 -5.55
CA ALA A 118 8.06 8.09 -5.90
C ALA A 118 7.52 6.66 -5.84
N PHE A 119 6.60 6.37 -4.91
CA PHE A 119 5.91 5.08 -4.82
C PHE A 119 5.07 4.83 -6.07
N PHE A 120 4.21 5.77 -6.45
CA PHE A 120 3.38 5.63 -7.66
C PHE A 120 4.19 5.59 -8.95
N ASP A 121 5.25 6.39 -9.08
CA ASP A 121 6.19 6.30 -10.21
C ASP A 121 6.81 4.89 -10.33
N THR A 122 7.14 4.28 -9.19
CA THR A 122 7.70 2.91 -9.15
C THR A 122 6.66 1.87 -9.59
N VAL A 123 5.44 1.96 -9.06
CA VAL A 123 4.34 1.03 -9.42
C VAL A 123 3.99 1.17 -10.90
N GLU A 124 3.89 2.40 -11.42
CA GLU A 124 3.62 2.67 -12.82
C GLU A 124 4.72 2.11 -13.73
N ALA A 125 6.00 2.33 -13.37
CA ALA A 125 7.13 1.82 -14.13
C ALA A 125 7.14 0.28 -14.16
N LEU A 126 6.81 -0.35 -13.02
CA LEU A 126 6.72 -1.81 -12.92
C LEU A 126 5.57 -2.38 -13.77
N ASN A 127 4.42 -1.69 -13.78
CA ASN A 127 3.27 -2.05 -14.62
C ASN A 127 3.59 -1.96 -16.13
N LYS A 128 4.45 -1.03 -16.53
CA LYS A 128 4.85 -0.83 -17.92
C LYS A 128 5.87 -1.84 -18.43
N LEU A 129 6.48 -2.66 -17.56
CA LEU A 129 7.40 -3.69 -18.00
C LEU A 129 6.66 -4.81 -18.76
N GLU A 130 6.98 -4.97 -20.04
CA GLU A 130 6.38 -5.99 -20.89
C GLU A 130 6.92 -7.40 -20.60
N ASP A 131 8.22 -7.49 -20.22
CA ASP A 131 8.87 -8.77 -19.90
C ASP A 131 8.41 -9.26 -18.51
N PRO A 132 7.64 -10.34 -18.43
CA PRO A 132 7.10 -10.84 -17.16
C PRO A 132 8.18 -11.36 -16.22
N LEU A 133 9.28 -11.91 -16.75
CA LEU A 133 10.38 -12.41 -15.91
C LEU A 133 11.10 -11.24 -15.23
N LYS A 134 11.41 -10.21 -16.00
CA LYS A 134 12.05 -9.00 -15.47
C LYS A 134 11.12 -8.25 -14.49
N ARG A 135 9.83 -8.21 -14.79
CA ARG A 135 8.82 -7.62 -13.89
C ARG A 135 8.76 -8.35 -12.57
N ASN A 136 8.76 -9.69 -12.60
CA ASN A 136 8.76 -10.50 -11.39
C ASN A 136 10.06 -10.32 -10.58
N GLU A 137 11.22 -10.37 -11.23
CA GLU A 137 12.51 -10.14 -10.59
C GLU A 137 12.57 -8.82 -9.83
N ILE A 138 12.19 -7.73 -10.51
CA ILE A 138 12.19 -6.39 -9.92
C ILE A 138 11.09 -6.27 -8.84
N GLY A 139 9.93 -6.83 -9.09
CA GLY A 139 8.83 -6.84 -8.12
C GLY A 139 9.22 -7.54 -6.81
N VAL A 140 9.85 -8.69 -6.88
CA VAL A 140 10.37 -9.40 -5.70
C VAL A 140 11.49 -8.61 -5.01
N ALA A 141 12.40 -7.99 -5.78
CA ALA A 141 13.47 -7.17 -5.22
C ALA A 141 12.94 -5.97 -4.41
N LEU A 142 11.83 -5.36 -4.83
CA LEU A 142 11.25 -4.17 -4.19
C LEU A 142 10.13 -4.48 -3.19
N PHE A 143 9.28 -5.48 -3.46
CA PHE A 143 8.10 -5.80 -2.63
C PHE A 143 8.24 -7.12 -1.84
N GLY A 144 9.40 -7.77 -1.93
CA GLY A 144 9.66 -9.01 -1.21
C GLY A 144 8.93 -10.23 -1.79
N SER A 145 8.98 -11.34 -1.05
CA SER A 145 8.37 -12.62 -1.46
C SER A 145 6.86 -12.57 -1.64
N GLN A 146 6.19 -11.59 -1.04
CA GLN A 146 4.75 -11.42 -1.23
C GLN A 146 4.40 -11.07 -2.68
N PHE A 147 5.30 -10.38 -3.39
CA PHE A 147 5.12 -10.13 -4.82
C PHE A 147 5.13 -11.43 -5.65
N GLU A 148 5.98 -12.38 -5.28
CA GLU A 148 6.03 -13.70 -5.91
C GLU A 148 4.74 -14.49 -5.65
N ASP A 149 4.24 -14.46 -4.40
CA ASP A 149 3.01 -15.15 -3.99
C ASP A 149 1.75 -14.58 -4.65
N LEU A 150 1.68 -13.27 -4.81
CA LEU A 150 0.53 -12.56 -5.37
C LEU A 150 0.65 -12.32 -6.88
N GLU A 151 1.86 -12.51 -7.42
CA GLU A 151 2.19 -12.32 -8.85
C GLU A 151 1.63 -11.01 -9.43
N ALA A 152 1.14 -11.09 -10.67
CA ALA A 152 0.57 -9.93 -11.36
C ALA A 152 -0.73 -9.41 -10.72
N GLY A 153 -1.36 -10.17 -9.82
CA GLY A 153 -2.61 -9.76 -9.16
C GLY A 153 -2.46 -8.59 -8.20
N ILE A 154 -1.27 -8.38 -7.63
CA ILE A 154 -1.03 -7.25 -6.73
C ILE A 154 -0.84 -5.91 -7.47
N LEU A 155 -0.36 -5.92 -8.71
CA LEU A 155 -0.03 -4.69 -9.44
C LEU A 155 -1.24 -3.79 -9.69
N PRO A 156 -2.41 -4.30 -10.12
CA PRO A 156 -3.61 -3.47 -10.22
C PRO A 156 -3.99 -2.85 -8.86
N VAL A 157 -3.95 -3.64 -7.78
CA VAL A 157 -4.26 -3.17 -6.42
C VAL A 157 -3.34 -2.02 -6.00
N LEU A 158 -2.03 -2.15 -6.25
CA LEU A 158 -1.06 -1.09 -5.94
C LEU A 158 -1.25 0.16 -6.82
N GLY A 159 -1.63 -0.02 -8.10
CA GLY A 159 -1.92 1.09 -9.02
C GLY A 159 -3.19 1.84 -8.65
N ASP A 160 -4.21 1.13 -8.18
CA ASP A 160 -5.51 1.70 -7.83
C ASP A 160 -5.49 2.44 -6.47
N ILE A 161 -4.45 2.25 -5.64
CA ILE A 161 -4.27 2.98 -4.37
C ILE A 161 -4.33 4.51 -4.59
N GLU A 162 -3.79 5.02 -5.69
CA GLU A 162 -3.79 6.46 -5.98
C GLU A 162 -5.20 7.04 -6.06
N THR A 163 -6.14 6.27 -6.59
CA THR A 163 -7.53 6.68 -6.83
C THR A 163 -8.50 6.15 -5.78
N ALA A 164 -8.08 5.23 -4.92
CA ALA A 164 -8.88 4.66 -3.85
C ALA A 164 -9.16 5.71 -2.78
N ALA A 165 -10.27 6.43 -2.91
CA ALA A 165 -10.75 7.39 -1.94
C ALA A 165 -11.95 6.79 -1.21
N TYR A 166 -11.71 6.11 -0.11
CA TYR A 166 -12.75 5.76 0.84
C TYR A 166 -12.96 6.93 1.79
N ASP A 167 -14.05 7.67 1.61
CA ASP A 167 -14.43 8.76 2.51
C ASP A 167 -15.04 8.17 3.80
N GLY A 168 -14.20 8.01 4.83
CA GLY A 168 -14.61 7.50 6.14
C GLY A 168 -15.68 8.38 6.82
N ALA A 169 -15.73 9.68 6.51
CA ALA A 169 -16.75 10.58 7.04
C ALA A 169 -18.12 10.33 6.37
N ALA A 170 -18.15 10.08 5.08
CA ALA A 170 -19.37 9.70 4.36
C ALA A 170 -19.93 8.34 4.82
N ALA A 171 -19.05 7.41 5.16
CA ALA A 171 -19.44 6.09 5.65
C ALA A 171 -20.14 6.14 7.02
N LEU A 172 -19.68 7.02 7.92
CA LEU A 172 -20.33 7.20 9.24
C LEU A 172 -21.70 7.85 9.13
N GLN A 173 -21.92 8.76 8.18
CA GLN A 173 -23.24 9.31 7.94
C GLN A 173 -24.24 8.22 7.54
N GLN A 174 -23.82 7.24 6.72
CA GLN A 174 -24.65 6.10 6.35
C GLN A 174 -25.00 5.18 7.53
N ILE A 175 -24.11 5.04 8.51
CA ILE A 175 -24.35 4.24 9.73
C ILE A 175 -25.33 4.95 10.68
N ASN A 176 -25.29 6.29 10.73
CA ASN A 176 -26.18 7.07 11.60
C ASN A 176 -27.61 7.24 11.01
N ASP A 177 -27.79 6.98 9.71
CA ASP A 177 -29.07 7.08 9.02
C ASP A 177 -29.88 5.76 9.04
N VAL A 178 -29.42 4.73 9.76
CA VAL A 178 -30.09 3.45 10.00
C VAL A 178 -30.60 3.38 11.43
#